data_821d6ebe9d1b14c0cf80ef012fb79153
#
_entry.id   821d6ebe9d1b14c0cf80ef012fb79153
#
_cell.length_a   1.000
_cell.length_b   1.000
_cell.length_c   1.000
_cell.angle_alpha   90.00
_cell.angle_beta   90.00
_cell.angle_gamma   90.00
#
_symmetry.space_group_name_H-M   'P 1'
#
loop_
_entity.id
_entity.type
_entity.pdbx_description
1 polymer ?
#
loop_
_entity_poly.entity_id
_entity_poly.type
_entity_poly.pdbx_seq_one_letter_code
_entity_poly.pdbx_strand_id
1 'polypeptide(L)'
;RIYVETHLNFQSLVRVDKEEAIDNLDRAFESKLDAFHSLYDVSKAHLDYFAHADTASLILVRNAIHHRDHLLFRSWNQEMALDEGFRKYLGAEFLLVDYPILGNPSKMRYFYKIEDFYHRIDDAMASPYLEKIMGPVKRRKLLDQINSDLFFSEIKRYAESERYPLKQVYVNAIPIFVSATCRVFRVLEDAGVDFKGFDANTYKEP
;
A
#
# COMPACT_ATOMS: atom_id res chain seq x y z
N ARG A 1 -7.19 -13.91 2.04
CA ARG A 1 -7.11 -15.17 2.80
C ARG A 1 -5.66 -15.60 2.95
N ILE A 2 -4.92 -15.87 1.87
CA ILE A 2 -3.51 -16.28 1.92
C ILE A 2 -2.67 -15.32 2.76
N TYR A 3 -2.78 -14.01 2.57
CA TYR A 3 -2.07 -13.02 3.37
C TYR A 3 -2.39 -13.12 4.87
N VAL A 4 -3.66 -13.34 5.24
CA VAL A 4 -4.06 -13.48 6.65
C VAL A 4 -3.39 -14.69 7.28
N GLU A 5 -3.43 -15.84 6.60
CA GLU A 5 -2.79 -17.07 7.06
C GLU A 5 -1.27 -16.91 7.20
N THR A 6 -0.63 -16.29 6.20
CA THR A 6 0.81 -16.01 6.24
C THR A 6 1.16 -15.05 7.38
N HIS A 7 0.36 -13.99 7.58
CA HIS A 7 0.57 -13.04 8.67
C HIS A 7 0.43 -13.69 10.06
N LEU A 8 -0.54 -14.58 10.24
CA LEU A 8 -0.70 -15.32 11.50
C LEU A 8 0.48 -16.25 11.78
N ASN A 9 1.06 -16.86 10.76
CA ASN A 9 2.20 -17.75 10.88
C ASN A 9 3.55 -17.04 10.97
N PHE A 10 3.61 -15.76 10.64
CA PHE A 10 4.84 -14.96 10.56
C PHE A 10 5.68 -15.02 11.83
N GLN A 11 5.05 -14.84 13.01
CA GLN A 11 5.74 -14.83 14.29
C GLN A 11 6.42 -16.17 14.65
N SER A 12 5.85 -17.26 14.17
CA SER A 12 6.43 -18.60 14.38
C SER A 12 7.59 -18.83 13.43
N LEU A 13 7.40 -18.47 12.14
CA LEU A 13 8.39 -18.73 11.10
C LEU A 13 9.61 -17.82 11.25
N VAL A 14 9.44 -16.55 11.60
CA VAL A 14 10.55 -15.58 11.75
C VAL A 14 11.59 -15.99 12.81
N ARG A 15 11.21 -16.85 13.76
CA ARG A 15 12.12 -17.40 14.78
C ARG A 15 12.95 -18.56 14.26
N VAL A 16 12.51 -19.21 13.20
CA VAL A 16 13.17 -20.37 12.59
C VAL A 16 13.98 -19.93 11.38
N ASP A 17 13.33 -19.21 10.47
CA ASP A 17 13.91 -18.65 9.27
C ASP A 17 13.30 -17.28 8.99
N LYS A 18 14.11 -16.24 9.26
CA LYS A 18 13.69 -14.85 9.13
C LYS A 18 13.50 -14.44 7.68
N GLU A 19 14.37 -14.89 6.79
CA GLU A 19 14.34 -14.57 5.36
C GLU A 19 13.08 -15.19 4.74
N GLU A 20 12.87 -16.48 4.96
CA GLU A 20 11.68 -17.20 4.48
C GLU A 20 10.37 -16.57 5.00
N ALA A 21 10.33 -16.16 6.29
CA ALA A 21 9.15 -15.53 6.87
C ALA A 21 8.80 -14.20 6.18
N ILE A 22 9.82 -13.35 5.92
CA ILE A 22 9.65 -12.05 5.29
C ILE A 22 9.26 -12.24 3.83
N ASP A 23 9.96 -13.08 3.09
CA ASP A 23 9.68 -13.37 1.69
C ASP A 23 8.26 -13.91 1.48
N ASN A 24 7.81 -14.82 2.35
CA ASN A 24 6.46 -15.36 2.29
C ASN A 24 5.40 -14.28 2.54
N LEU A 25 5.64 -13.36 3.50
CA LEU A 25 4.73 -12.26 3.77
C LEU A 25 4.67 -11.27 2.61
N ASP A 26 5.82 -10.93 2.03
CA ASP A 26 5.93 -10.01 0.91
C ASP A 26 5.24 -10.58 -0.34
N ARG A 27 5.51 -11.84 -0.71
CA ARG A 27 4.81 -12.55 -1.81
C ARG A 27 3.30 -12.64 -1.60
N ALA A 28 2.86 -12.87 -0.36
CA ALA A 28 1.44 -12.92 -0.05
C ALA A 28 0.77 -11.56 -0.22
N PHE A 29 1.47 -10.44 0.11
CA PHE A 29 0.96 -9.10 -0.11
C PHE A 29 0.98 -8.71 -1.59
N GLU A 30 2.06 -9.01 -2.32
CA GLU A 30 2.14 -8.83 -3.78
C GLU A 30 1.00 -9.57 -4.50
N SER A 31 0.73 -10.82 -4.11
CA SER A 31 -0.41 -11.58 -4.65
C SER A 31 -1.77 -10.91 -4.40
N LYS A 32 -1.94 -10.20 -3.26
CA LYS A 32 -3.14 -9.38 -3.02
C LYS A 32 -3.21 -8.19 -3.99
N LEU A 33 -2.10 -7.53 -4.24
CA LEU A 33 -2.03 -6.41 -5.19
C LEU A 33 -2.34 -6.88 -6.62
N ASP A 34 -1.84 -8.06 -7.02
CA ASP A 34 -2.14 -8.66 -8.32
C ASP A 34 -3.63 -9.03 -8.44
N ALA A 35 -4.23 -9.60 -7.39
CA ALA A 35 -5.66 -9.87 -7.34
C ALA A 35 -6.49 -8.58 -7.43
N PHE A 36 -6.06 -7.50 -6.75
CA PHE A 36 -6.71 -6.20 -6.85
C PHE A 36 -6.58 -5.59 -8.26
N HIS A 37 -5.43 -5.75 -8.92
CA HIS A 37 -5.25 -5.32 -10.30
C HIS A 37 -6.13 -6.13 -11.27
N SER A 38 -6.28 -7.44 -11.05
CA SER A 38 -7.21 -8.26 -11.83
C SER A 38 -8.67 -7.80 -11.64
N LEU A 39 -9.04 -7.40 -10.42
CA LEU A 39 -10.34 -6.81 -10.14
C LEU A 39 -10.50 -5.47 -10.89
N TYR A 40 -9.47 -4.62 -10.91
CA TYR A 40 -9.45 -3.40 -11.72
C TYR A 40 -9.75 -3.70 -13.20
N ASP A 41 -9.08 -4.68 -13.79
CA ASP A 41 -9.23 -4.99 -15.22
C ASP A 41 -10.67 -5.38 -15.60
N VAL A 42 -11.37 -6.11 -14.74
CA VAL A 42 -12.73 -6.57 -15.00
C VAL A 42 -13.81 -5.56 -14.58
N SER A 43 -13.50 -4.62 -13.69
CA SER A 43 -14.50 -3.70 -13.11
C SER A 43 -14.29 -2.22 -13.46
N LYS A 44 -13.24 -1.87 -14.20
CA LYS A 44 -12.94 -0.47 -14.59
C LYS A 44 -14.02 0.23 -15.42
N ALA A 45 -14.98 -0.51 -15.96
CA ALA A 45 -16.17 0.06 -16.61
C ALA A 45 -17.18 0.63 -15.59
N HIS A 46 -17.14 0.18 -14.34
CA HIS A 46 -18.06 0.59 -13.28
C HIS A 46 -17.44 1.65 -12.35
N LEU A 47 -16.11 1.69 -12.22
CA LEU A 47 -15.40 2.61 -11.32
C LEU A 47 -14.15 3.18 -11.98
N ASP A 48 -13.99 4.51 -11.94
CA ASP A 48 -12.70 5.15 -12.21
C ASP A 48 -11.79 4.99 -11.00
N TYR A 49 -10.91 4.02 -11.04
CA TYR A 49 -9.95 3.71 -9.97
C TYR A 49 -8.98 4.85 -9.68
N PHE A 50 -8.73 5.73 -10.65
CA PHE A 50 -7.86 6.89 -10.48
C PHE A 50 -8.59 8.15 -9.98
N ALA A 51 -9.90 8.04 -9.75
CA ALA A 51 -10.65 9.09 -9.08
C ALA A 51 -10.55 9.06 -7.55
N HIS A 52 -9.96 8.00 -6.99
CA HIS A 52 -9.86 7.78 -5.53
C HIS A 52 -8.44 7.40 -5.14
N ALA A 53 -7.92 8.05 -4.09
CA ALA A 53 -6.53 7.88 -3.63
C ALA A 53 -6.20 6.44 -3.21
N ASP A 54 -7.13 5.76 -2.53
CA ASP A 54 -6.95 4.39 -2.06
C ASP A 54 -6.79 3.40 -3.22
N THR A 55 -7.71 3.39 -4.20
CA THR A 55 -7.65 2.50 -5.36
C THR A 55 -6.46 2.80 -6.26
N ALA A 56 -6.22 4.10 -6.54
CA ALA A 56 -5.11 4.54 -7.38
C ALA A 56 -3.75 4.17 -6.76
N SER A 57 -3.59 4.34 -5.44
CA SER A 57 -2.35 3.99 -4.75
C SER A 57 -2.00 2.51 -4.87
N LEU A 58 -2.99 1.61 -4.76
CA LEU A 58 -2.73 0.18 -4.91
C LEU A 58 -2.29 -0.20 -6.33
N ILE A 59 -2.92 0.39 -7.36
CA ILE A 59 -2.51 0.19 -8.74
C ILE A 59 -1.09 0.74 -8.97
N LEU A 60 -0.78 1.91 -8.41
CA LEU A 60 0.53 2.53 -8.49
C LEU A 60 1.63 1.65 -7.87
N VAL A 61 1.38 1.15 -6.65
CA VAL A 61 2.31 0.26 -5.92
C VAL A 61 2.51 -1.05 -6.70
N ARG A 62 1.41 -1.68 -7.13
CA ARG A 62 1.47 -2.92 -7.91
C ARG A 62 2.30 -2.75 -9.19
N ASN A 63 2.06 -1.69 -9.94
CA ASN A 63 2.79 -1.42 -11.16
C ASN A 63 4.28 -1.19 -10.90
N ALA A 64 4.63 -0.49 -9.84
CA ALA A 64 6.01 -0.27 -9.46
C ALA A 64 6.74 -1.57 -9.12
N ILE A 65 6.12 -2.44 -8.30
CA ILE A 65 6.69 -3.74 -7.92
C ILE A 65 6.83 -4.65 -9.13
N HIS A 66 5.84 -4.67 -10.02
CA HIS A 66 5.85 -5.53 -11.21
C HIS A 66 6.96 -5.17 -12.20
N HIS A 67 7.27 -3.90 -12.34
CA HIS A 67 8.30 -3.42 -13.26
C HIS A 67 9.73 -3.54 -12.74
N ARG A 68 10.00 -4.19 -11.67
CA ARG A 68 11.29 -4.61 -11.05
C ARG A 68 12.57 -3.80 -11.38
N ASP A 69 12.44 -2.70 -12.13
CA ASP A 69 13.55 -1.86 -12.58
C ASP A 69 14.09 -0.95 -11.49
N HIS A 70 13.48 -0.98 -10.30
CA HIS A 70 13.80 -0.09 -9.21
C HIS A 70 13.44 -0.70 -7.85
N LEU A 71 14.02 -0.14 -6.79
CA LEU A 71 13.89 -0.62 -5.42
C LEU A 71 12.77 0.09 -4.63
N LEU A 72 11.78 0.68 -5.31
CA LEU A 72 10.65 1.30 -4.65
C LEU A 72 9.70 0.24 -4.05
N PHE A 73 9.00 0.63 -3.00
CA PHE A 73 8.01 -0.20 -2.31
C PHE A 73 8.58 -1.51 -1.75
N ARG A 74 9.80 -1.45 -1.22
CA ARG A 74 10.27 -2.50 -0.33
C ARG A 74 9.49 -2.47 0.98
N SER A 75 9.13 -3.64 1.48
CA SER A 75 8.46 -3.71 2.78
C SER A 75 9.39 -3.25 3.91
N TRP A 76 8.80 -2.72 4.98
CA TRP A 76 9.53 -2.42 6.22
C TRP A 76 10.37 -3.61 6.70
N ASN A 77 9.77 -4.81 6.68
CA ASN A 77 10.46 -6.00 7.15
C ASN A 77 11.68 -6.34 6.29
N GLN A 78 11.55 -6.28 4.97
CA GLN A 78 12.65 -6.49 4.05
C GLN A 78 13.76 -5.45 4.26
N GLU A 79 13.43 -4.16 4.25
CA GLU A 79 14.42 -3.09 4.38
C GLU A 79 15.15 -3.13 5.71
N MET A 80 14.43 -3.36 6.82
CA MET A 80 15.03 -3.34 8.15
C MET A 80 15.77 -4.63 8.51
N ALA A 81 15.21 -5.77 8.16
CA ALA A 81 15.72 -7.05 8.64
C ALA A 81 16.61 -7.80 7.63
N LEU A 82 16.40 -7.62 6.32
CA LEU A 82 17.18 -8.29 5.27
C LEU A 82 18.19 -7.35 4.61
N ASP A 83 17.83 -6.10 4.35
CA ASP A 83 18.70 -5.12 3.67
C ASP A 83 19.61 -4.34 4.64
N GLU A 84 19.86 -4.90 5.81
CA GLU A 84 20.71 -4.31 6.86
C GLU A 84 20.19 -2.97 7.42
N GLY A 85 18.90 -2.68 7.28
CA GLY A 85 18.29 -1.42 7.72
C GLY A 85 18.54 -1.13 9.20
N PHE A 86 18.45 -2.14 10.08
CA PHE A 86 18.77 -1.96 11.50
C PHE A 86 20.23 -1.54 11.77
N ARG A 87 21.15 -1.92 10.90
CA ARG A 87 22.56 -1.46 10.97
C ARG A 87 22.72 -0.06 10.40
N LYS A 88 22.11 0.19 9.22
CA LYS A 88 22.20 1.48 8.51
C LYS A 88 21.59 2.62 9.31
N TYR A 89 20.55 2.32 10.06
CA TYR A 89 19.76 3.30 10.82
C TYR A 89 19.93 3.16 12.34
N LEU A 90 21.09 2.69 12.78
CA LEU A 90 21.36 2.53 14.22
C LEU A 90 21.15 3.86 14.96
N GLY A 91 20.27 3.86 15.94
CA GLY A 91 19.92 5.04 16.73
C GLY A 91 18.92 6.00 16.04
N ALA A 92 18.41 5.67 14.84
CA ALA A 92 17.35 6.44 14.20
C ALA A 92 15.97 6.06 14.74
N GLU A 93 15.08 7.03 14.75
CA GLU A 93 13.67 6.84 15.06
C GLU A 93 12.85 6.80 13.77
N PHE A 94 11.76 6.04 13.77
CA PHE A 94 10.88 5.87 12.61
C PHE A 94 9.45 6.24 12.97
N LEU A 95 8.79 6.91 12.05
CA LEU A 95 7.36 7.19 12.12
C LEU A 95 6.60 6.10 11.35
N LEU A 96 5.87 5.24 12.07
CA LEU A 96 5.00 4.22 11.50
C LEU A 96 3.56 4.68 11.61
N VAL A 97 2.98 5.09 10.49
CA VAL A 97 1.62 5.62 10.42
C VAL A 97 0.64 4.50 10.14
N ASP A 98 -0.42 4.45 10.94
CA ASP A 98 -1.54 3.53 10.75
C ASP A 98 -2.84 4.31 10.58
N TYR A 99 -3.80 3.71 9.85
CA TYR A 99 -5.13 4.29 9.66
C TYR A 99 -6.16 3.43 10.39
N PRO A 100 -7.14 4.04 11.06
CA PRO A 100 -8.19 3.27 11.71
C PRO A 100 -9.07 2.57 10.66
N ILE A 101 -9.44 1.32 10.95
CA ILE A 101 -10.46 0.56 10.21
C ILE A 101 -11.70 0.52 11.11
N LEU A 102 -12.82 1.11 10.65
CA LEU A 102 -14.06 1.22 11.44
C LEU A 102 -13.81 1.80 12.86
N GLY A 103 -12.94 2.81 12.95
CA GLY A 103 -12.60 3.46 14.21
C GLY A 103 -11.62 2.70 15.11
N ASN A 104 -11.14 1.53 14.69
CA ASN A 104 -10.18 0.72 15.45
C ASN A 104 -8.82 0.66 14.75
N PRO A 105 -7.71 0.53 15.50
CA PRO A 105 -6.40 0.27 14.92
C PRO A 105 -6.38 -1.03 14.11
N SER A 106 -5.69 -1.03 12.98
CA SER A 106 -5.53 -2.26 12.20
C SER A 106 -4.75 -3.31 13.01
N LYS A 107 -5.29 -4.53 13.05
CA LYS A 107 -4.60 -5.69 13.67
C LYS A 107 -3.47 -6.22 12.79
N MET A 108 -3.53 -5.96 11.49
CA MET A 108 -2.54 -6.38 10.51
C MET A 108 -1.76 -5.17 10.03
N ARG A 109 -0.48 -5.35 9.79
CA ARG A 109 0.42 -4.28 9.40
C ARG A 109 1.29 -4.72 8.25
N TYR A 110 1.39 -3.85 7.24
CA TYR A 110 2.32 -3.99 6.14
C TYR A 110 2.71 -2.59 5.69
N PHE A 111 3.94 -2.20 5.90
CA PHE A 111 4.37 -0.82 5.75
C PHE A 111 5.21 -0.62 4.50
N TYR A 112 4.87 0.45 3.77
CA TYR A 112 5.70 1.01 2.71
C TYR A 112 6.18 2.41 3.09
N LYS A 113 7.35 2.78 2.58
CA LYS A 113 7.91 4.12 2.75
C LYS A 113 7.04 5.15 2.02
N ILE A 114 6.68 6.23 2.71
CA ILE A 114 5.88 7.30 2.11
C ILE A 114 6.61 8.00 0.97
N GLU A 115 7.94 8.14 1.07
CA GLU A 115 8.80 8.74 0.07
C GLU A 115 8.71 8.04 -1.30
N ASP A 116 8.47 6.71 -1.32
CA ASP A 116 8.36 5.94 -2.56
C ASP A 116 7.16 6.36 -3.40
N PHE A 117 6.05 6.76 -2.77
CA PHE A 117 4.90 7.32 -3.47
C PHE A 117 5.26 8.64 -4.16
N TYR A 118 5.97 9.54 -3.46
CA TYR A 118 6.43 10.80 -4.06
C TYR A 118 7.40 10.55 -5.21
N HIS A 119 8.37 9.65 -5.05
CA HIS A 119 9.28 9.27 -6.13
C HIS A 119 8.55 8.77 -7.38
N ARG A 120 7.37 8.17 -7.20
CA ARG A 120 6.60 7.59 -8.28
C ARG A 120 5.70 8.59 -9.02
N ILE A 121 5.22 9.66 -8.35
CA ILE A 121 4.19 10.55 -8.92
C ILE A 121 4.51 12.04 -8.81
N ASP A 122 5.47 12.46 -8.00
CA ASP A 122 5.80 13.89 -7.83
C ASP A 122 6.92 14.31 -8.80
N ASP A 123 6.56 15.13 -9.78
CA ASP A 123 7.50 15.67 -10.76
C ASP A 123 8.60 16.53 -10.09
N ALA A 124 8.33 17.11 -8.90
CA ALA A 124 9.31 17.92 -8.17
C ALA A 124 10.46 17.08 -7.57
N MET A 125 10.26 15.78 -7.38
CA MET A 125 11.31 14.88 -6.89
C MET A 125 12.40 14.60 -7.92
N ALA A 126 12.19 14.96 -9.20
CA ALA A 126 13.12 14.66 -10.30
C ALA A 126 13.56 13.17 -10.31
N SER A 127 12.66 12.28 -9.92
CA SER A 127 12.93 10.88 -9.74
C SER A 127 13.06 10.12 -11.08
N PRO A 128 14.05 9.23 -11.25
CA PRO A 128 14.12 8.35 -12.41
C PRO A 128 12.97 7.34 -12.46
N TYR A 129 12.25 7.18 -11.36
CA TYR A 129 11.16 6.20 -11.15
C TYR A 129 9.77 6.76 -11.40
N LEU A 130 9.64 7.97 -11.92
CA LEU A 130 8.35 8.56 -12.25
C LEU A 130 7.52 7.64 -13.15
N GLU A 131 6.22 7.53 -12.84
CA GLU A 131 5.26 6.79 -13.68
C GLU A 131 5.08 7.49 -15.03
N LYS A 132 5.77 6.97 -16.04
CA LYS A 132 5.84 7.59 -17.37
C LYS A 132 4.56 7.41 -18.19
N ILE A 133 3.80 6.32 -17.94
CA ILE A 133 2.52 6.06 -18.64
C ILE A 133 1.46 7.07 -18.20
N MET A 134 1.54 7.53 -16.95
CA MET A 134 0.69 8.58 -16.44
C MET A 134 1.26 9.95 -16.79
N GLY A 135 0.57 10.73 -17.62
CA GLY A 135 1.00 12.09 -17.97
C GLY A 135 1.03 13.04 -16.75
N PRO A 136 1.77 14.16 -16.82
CA PRO A 136 2.01 15.07 -15.67
C PRO A 136 0.73 15.56 -14.99
N VAL A 137 -0.31 15.88 -15.75
CA VAL A 137 -1.61 16.35 -15.22
C VAL A 137 -2.27 15.27 -14.35
N LYS A 138 -2.24 14.02 -14.81
CA LYS A 138 -2.82 12.90 -14.03
C LYS A 138 -1.99 12.61 -12.78
N ARG A 139 -0.65 12.66 -12.87
CA ARG A 139 0.22 12.50 -11.70
C ARG A 139 -0.05 13.58 -10.66
N ARG A 140 -0.15 14.85 -11.07
CA ARG A 140 -0.47 15.94 -10.14
C ARG A 140 -1.82 15.73 -9.46
N LYS A 141 -2.86 15.40 -10.23
CA LYS A 141 -4.17 15.10 -9.66
C LYS A 141 -4.10 13.97 -8.63
N LEU A 142 -3.38 12.88 -8.95
CA LEU A 142 -3.20 11.77 -8.02
C LEU A 142 -2.40 12.18 -6.78
N LEU A 143 -1.35 12.99 -6.95
CA LEU A 143 -0.58 13.53 -5.83
C LEU A 143 -1.45 14.36 -4.89
N ASP A 144 -2.30 15.24 -5.45
CA ASP A 144 -3.24 16.05 -4.66
C ASP A 144 -4.24 15.16 -3.90
N GLN A 145 -4.77 14.11 -4.55
CA GLN A 145 -5.68 13.14 -3.91
C GLN A 145 -5.00 12.35 -2.79
N ILE A 146 -3.78 11.84 -3.00
CA ILE A 146 -3.04 11.11 -1.97
C ILE A 146 -2.72 12.03 -0.78
N ASN A 147 -2.35 13.26 -1.07
CA ASN A 147 -2.07 14.26 -0.04
C ASN A 147 -3.30 14.61 0.79
N SER A 148 -4.50 14.71 0.19
CA SER A 148 -5.73 15.01 0.90
C SER A 148 -6.38 13.78 1.54
N ASP A 149 -6.63 12.74 0.76
CA ASP A 149 -7.50 11.63 1.17
C ASP A 149 -6.79 10.59 2.02
N LEU A 150 -5.47 10.42 1.81
CA LEU A 150 -4.59 9.57 2.65
C LEU A 150 -3.77 10.39 3.66
N PHE A 151 -4.05 11.68 3.80
CA PHE A 151 -3.42 12.58 4.77
C PHE A 151 -1.89 12.68 4.65
N PHE A 152 -1.32 12.44 3.45
CA PHE A 152 0.14 12.46 3.27
C PHE A 152 0.73 13.84 3.53
N SER A 153 0.00 14.93 3.24
CA SER A 153 0.43 16.29 3.58
C SER A 153 0.53 16.50 5.09
N GLU A 154 -0.44 15.99 5.85
CA GLU A 154 -0.46 16.07 7.31
C GLU A 154 0.66 15.23 7.93
N ILE A 155 0.83 14.00 7.43
CA ILE A 155 1.90 13.08 7.86
C ILE A 155 3.26 13.73 7.62
N LYS A 156 3.48 14.31 6.43
CA LYS A 156 4.73 15.00 6.09
C LYS A 156 4.98 16.19 7.01
N ARG A 157 3.98 17.04 7.23
CA ARG A 157 4.08 18.20 8.14
C ARG A 157 4.39 17.78 9.58
N TYR A 158 3.74 16.71 10.06
CA TYR A 158 4.03 16.14 11.39
C TYR A 158 5.46 15.60 11.45
N ALA A 159 5.88 14.84 10.44
CA ALA A 159 7.25 14.32 10.36
C ALA A 159 8.30 15.44 10.37
N GLU A 160 8.05 16.53 9.64
CA GLU A 160 8.92 17.71 9.62
C GLU A 160 8.99 18.39 11.00
N SER A 161 7.84 18.56 11.69
CA SER A 161 7.80 19.16 13.05
C SER A 161 8.54 18.33 14.08
N GLU A 162 8.45 17.02 14.01
CA GLU A 162 9.11 16.06 14.91
C GLU A 162 10.51 15.65 14.41
N ARG A 163 10.99 16.25 13.31
CA ARG A 163 12.31 16.00 12.72
C ARG A 163 12.56 14.58 12.20
N TYR A 164 11.51 13.88 11.78
CA TYR A 164 11.64 12.63 11.06
C TYR A 164 11.98 12.90 9.59
N PRO A 165 13.12 12.45 9.07
CA PRO A 165 13.38 12.48 7.63
C PRO A 165 12.31 11.66 6.88
N LEU A 166 11.86 12.12 5.71
CA LEU A 166 10.79 11.46 4.97
C LEU A 166 11.07 9.98 4.65
N LYS A 167 12.35 9.64 4.45
CA LYS A 167 12.82 8.25 4.27
C LYS A 167 12.65 7.35 5.51
N GLN A 168 12.30 7.92 6.66
CA GLN A 168 12.03 7.21 7.93
C GLN A 168 10.54 7.18 8.27
N VAL A 169 9.69 7.60 7.33
CA VAL A 169 8.24 7.63 7.48
C VAL A 169 7.62 6.51 6.65
N TYR A 170 6.85 5.66 7.30
CA TYR A 170 6.20 4.51 6.68
C TYR A 170 4.70 4.53 6.94
N VAL A 171 3.92 4.09 5.95
CA VAL A 171 2.46 4.03 6.04
C VAL A 171 1.97 2.59 5.92
N ASN A 172 0.98 2.22 6.73
CA ASN A 172 0.38 0.89 6.68
C ASN A 172 -0.53 0.77 5.45
N ALA A 173 -0.17 -0.12 4.52
CA ALA A 173 -0.92 -0.37 3.30
C ALA A 173 -2.18 -1.23 3.50
N ILE A 174 -2.34 -1.91 4.64
CA ILE A 174 -3.50 -2.78 4.89
C ILE A 174 -4.80 -1.97 4.98
N PRO A 175 -4.91 -0.89 5.75
CA PRO A 175 -6.13 -0.07 5.78
C PRO A 175 -6.47 0.53 4.41
N ILE A 176 -5.46 0.95 3.64
CA ILE A 176 -5.64 1.45 2.27
C ILE A 176 -6.24 0.35 1.39
N PHE A 177 -5.72 -0.88 1.49
CA PHE A 177 -6.24 -2.03 0.75
C PHE A 177 -7.69 -2.35 1.14
N VAL A 178 -8.02 -2.32 2.42
CA VAL A 178 -9.40 -2.56 2.91
C VAL A 178 -10.34 -1.49 2.37
N SER A 179 -9.98 -0.19 2.51
CA SER A 179 -10.78 0.92 2.00
C SER A 179 -11.05 0.78 0.49
N ALA A 180 -10.00 0.56 -0.29
CA ALA A 180 -10.10 0.41 -1.74
C ALA A 180 -10.99 -0.77 -2.14
N THR A 181 -10.83 -1.92 -1.47
CA THR A 181 -11.62 -3.12 -1.75
C THR A 181 -13.09 -2.89 -1.42
N CYS A 182 -13.41 -2.35 -0.25
CA CYS A 182 -14.78 -2.02 0.15
C CYS A 182 -15.44 -1.05 -0.83
N ARG A 183 -14.70 -0.02 -1.28
CA ARG A 183 -15.19 0.92 -2.31
C ARG A 183 -15.58 0.22 -3.59
N VAL A 184 -14.72 -0.64 -4.12
CA VAL A 184 -14.99 -1.37 -5.37
C VAL A 184 -16.21 -2.27 -5.22
N PHE A 185 -16.31 -3.02 -4.12
CA PHE A 185 -17.45 -3.91 -3.92
C PHE A 185 -18.77 -3.17 -3.77
N ARG A 186 -18.80 -2.04 -3.07
CA ARG A 186 -20.02 -1.19 -3.00
C ARG A 186 -20.46 -0.72 -4.38
N VAL A 187 -19.54 -0.21 -5.20
CA VAL A 187 -19.87 0.24 -6.56
C VAL A 187 -20.40 -0.90 -7.42
N LEU A 188 -19.83 -2.10 -7.30
CA LEU A 188 -20.28 -3.27 -8.04
C LEU A 188 -21.66 -3.75 -7.55
N GLU A 189 -21.94 -3.70 -6.26
CA GLU A 189 -23.25 -4.00 -5.67
C GLU A 189 -24.30 -3.00 -6.16
N ASP A 190 -24.00 -1.70 -6.12
CA ASP A 190 -24.86 -0.63 -6.64
C ASP A 190 -25.13 -0.79 -8.14
N ALA A 191 -24.18 -1.34 -8.90
CA ALA A 191 -24.34 -1.68 -10.32
C ALA A 191 -25.10 -2.99 -10.56
N GLY A 192 -25.58 -3.66 -9.51
CA GLY A 192 -26.36 -4.90 -9.59
C GLY A 192 -25.52 -6.15 -9.86
N VAL A 193 -24.22 -6.12 -9.62
CA VAL A 193 -23.36 -7.30 -9.73
C VAL A 193 -23.64 -8.25 -8.54
N ASP A 194 -24.05 -9.46 -8.86
CA ASP A 194 -24.30 -10.49 -7.85
C ASP A 194 -23.02 -11.27 -7.54
N PHE A 195 -22.52 -11.12 -6.31
CA PHE A 195 -21.35 -11.86 -5.84
C PHE A 195 -21.74 -13.29 -5.48
N LYS A 196 -21.09 -14.26 -6.12
CA LYS A 196 -21.31 -15.70 -5.90
C LYS A 196 -20.09 -16.31 -5.22
N GLY A 197 -20.35 -17.25 -4.33
CA GLY A 197 -19.30 -18.00 -3.65
C GLY A 197 -19.43 -18.01 -2.14
N PHE A 198 -18.56 -18.74 -1.48
CA PHE A 198 -18.61 -18.96 -0.03
C PHE A 198 -18.50 -17.66 0.79
N ASP A 199 -17.68 -16.70 0.31
CA ASP A 199 -17.42 -15.45 1.00
C ASP A 199 -18.28 -14.27 0.47
N ALA A 200 -19.29 -14.53 -0.38
CA ALA A 200 -20.08 -13.49 -1.03
C ALA A 200 -20.69 -12.47 -0.05
N ASN A 201 -21.16 -12.95 1.10
CA ASN A 201 -21.76 -12.08 2.12
C ASN A 201 -20.73 -11.24 2.88
N THR A 202 -19.48 -11.70 2.99
CA THR A 202 -18.40 -10.95 3.64
C THR A 202 -18.04 -9.66 2.90
N TYR A 203 -18.30 -9.61 1.58
CA TYR A 203 -18.00 -8.44 0.75
C TYR A 203 -19.13 -7.40 0.76
N LYS A 204 -20.30 -7.75 1.27
CA LYS A 204 -21.48 -6.86 1.37
C LYS A 204 -21.44 -5.98 2.61
N GLU A 205 -20.74 -6.42 3.65
CA GLU A 205 -20.54 -5.66 4.90
C GLU A 205 -19.08 -5.19 4.97
N PRO A 206 -18.80 -3.89 4.84
CA PRO A 206 -17.44 -3.35 4.91
C PRO A 206 -16.87 -3.39 6.34
#